data_b73f8903a25df3985010d92b7148f1eb
#
_entry.id   b73f8903a25df3985010d92b7148f1eb
#
_cell.length_a   1.000
_cell.length_b   1.000
_cell.length_c   1.000
_cell.angle_alpha   90.00
_cell.angle_beta   90.00
_cell.angle_gamma   90.00
#
_symmetry.space_group_name_H-M   'P 1'
#
loop_
_entity.id
_entity.type
_entity.pdbx_description
1 polymer ?
#
loop_
_entity_poly.entity_id
_entity_poly.type
_entity_poly.pdbx_seq_one_letter_code
_entity_poly.pdbx_strand_id
1 'polypeptide(L)'
;MAPKPSEFSVSRRQLLKGGSALGLGAMVSGVAPAWANPWGRTSGYSQGVEHGPEISLVIRREDIDIAGQFARPISINGSSPGPMVRLKEGQDAVIKVTNLLDEPTSIHWHGIILPPEMDGVPGISFAGIAPGETFTYRFPVTQSGTYWYHSHSGLQEQEGHAGPLIIDSATPEAFTYDREHVLLLTDWTFEDPKSVFRNLKTMEGYYNYQERTVADFFADVRRGG
;
A
#
# COMPACT_ATOMS: atom_id res chain seq x y z
N MET A 1 -15.75 -18.61 -66.51
CA MET A 1 -14.37 -18.58 -65.90
C MET A 1 -14.38 -17.47 -64.87
N ALA A 2 -14.56 -17.78 -63.61
CA ALA A 2 -14.63 -16.81 -62.52
C ALA A 2 -13.21 -16.53 -62.00
N PRO A 3 -12.87 -15.30 -61.63
CA PRO A 3 -11.53 -14.98 -61.07
C PRO A 3 -11.40 -15.48 -59.64
N LYS A 4 -10.21 -16.07 -59.35
CA LYS A 4 -9.82 -16.50 -58.02
C LYS A 4 -9.68 -15.31 -57.05
N PRO A 5 -10.07 -15.44 -55.78
CA PRO A 5 -9.81 -14.41 -54.79
C PRO A 5 -8.31 -14.35 -54.46
N SER A 6 -7.76 -13.12 -54.46
CA SER A 6 -6.38 -12.84 -54.04
C SER A 6 -6.26 -13.00 -52.55
N GLU A 7 -5.37 -13.90 -52.09
CA GLU A 7 -4.98 -14.00 -50.69
C GLU A 7 -4.16 -12.77 -50.28
N PHE A 8 -4.73 -11.93 -49.45
CA PHE A 8 -4.00 -10.85 -48.79
C PHE A 8 -3.21 -11.43 -47.60
N SER A 9 -1.93 -11.69 -47.81
CA SER A 9 -1.02 -12.03 -46.71
C SER A 9 -0.39 -10.76 -46.12
N VAL A 10 -0.80 -10.38 -44.94
CA VAL A 10 -0.20 -9.25 -44.19
C VAL A 10 1.02 -9.77 -43.43
N SER A 11 2.21 -9.23 -43.75
CA SER A 11 3.45 -9.64 -43.07
C SER A 11 3.47 -9.10 -41.62
N ARG A 12 4.12 -9.86 -40.68
CA ARG A 12 4.30 -9.46 -39.28
C ARG A 12 4.87 -8.04 -39.15
N ARG A 13 5.71 -7.62 -40.09
CA ARG A 13 6.30 -6.29 -40.12
C ARG A 13 5.28 -5.18 -40.51
N GLN A 14 4.29 -5.51 -41.30
CA GLN A 14 3.19 -4.59 -41.63
C GLN A 14 2.18 -4.49 -40.49
N LEU A 15 1.97 -5.58 -39.77
CA LEU A 15 1.14 -5.57 -38.57
C LEU A 15 1.74 -4.68 -37.47
N LEU A 16 3.06 -4.75 -37.25
CA LEU A 16 3.77 -3.93 -36.29
C LEU A 16 3.82 -2.44 -36.68
N LYS A 17 3.92 -2.12 -37.96
CA LYS A 17 3.87 -0.74 -38.45
C LYS A 17 2.46 -0.14 -38.46
N GLY A 18 1.43 -0.97 -38.68
CA GLY A 18 0.03 -0.57 -38.60
C GLY A 18 -0.43 -0.35 -37.15
N GLY A 19 0.08 -1.13 -36.20
CA GLY A 19 -0.21 -0.98 -34.76
C GLY A 19 0.27 0.33 -34.18
N SER A 20 1.36 0.90 -34.71
CA SER A 20 1.90 2.19 -34.23
C SER A 20 1.10 3.42 -34.69
N ALA A 21 0.32 3.29 -35.75
CA ALA A 21 -0.49 4.40 -36.29
C ALA A 21 -1.93 4.42 -35.73
N LEU A 22 -2.42 3.32 -35.17
CA LEU A 22 -3.76 3.21 -34.57
C LEU A 22 -3.77 3.49 -33.06
N GLY A 23 -2.62 3.71 -32.42
CA GLY A 23 -2.47 4.01 -31.01
C GLY A 23 -2.93 5.41 -30.60
N LEU A 24 -3.35 6.28 -31.51
CA LEU A 24 -3.73 7.67 -31.22
C LEU A 24 -5.24 7.96 -31.31
N GLY A 25 -6.09 6.96 -31.50
CA GLY A 25 -7.50 7.23 -31.82
C GLY A 25 -8.58 6.35 -31.19
N ALA A 26 -8.26 5.38 -30.35
CA ALA A 26 -9.28 4.53 -29.73
C ALA A 26 -9.26 4.68 -28.20
N MET A 27 -9.92 5.68 -27.68
CA MET A 27 -10.47 5.63 -26.33
C MET A 27 -11.61 4.60 -26.31
N VAL A 28 -11.27 3.33 -26.22
CA VAL A 28 -12.22 2.29 -25.83
C VAL A 28 -12.01 2.08 -24.33
N SER A 29 -12.77 2.83 -23.57
CA SER A 29 -12.96 2.62 -22.15
C SER A 29 -13.48 1.19 -21.93
N GLY A 30 -12.72 0.35 -21.23
CA GLY A 30 -13.28 -0.79 -20.54
C GLY A 30 -12.71 -2.18 -20.79
N VAL A 31 -11.69 -2.39 -21.66
CA VAL A 31 -11.20 -3.76 -21.96
C VAL A 31 -9.67 -3.91 -21.90
N ALA A 32 -8.93 -2.88 -21.55
CA ALA A 32 -7.49 -3.02 -21.35
C ALA A 32 -7.21 -3.60 -19.96
N PRO A 33 -6.34 -4.62 -19.83
CA PRO A 33 -5.90 -5.08 -18.52
C PRO A 33 -5.25 -3.92 -17.75
N ALA A 34 -5.41 -3.90 -16.42
CA ALA A 34 -5.00 -2.78 -15.56
C ALA A 34 -3.55 -2.31 -15.78
N TRP A 35 -2.64 -3.23 -16.16
CA TRP A 35 -1.25 -2.92 -16.49
C TRP A 35 -1.04 -2.18 -17.82
N ALA A 36 -2.04 -2.20 -18.71
CA ALA A 36 -1.95 -1.62 -20.05
C ALA A 36 -2.56 -0.21 -20.14
N ASN A 37 -3.02 0.35 -19.05
CA ASN A 37 -3.63 1.66 -18.99
C ASN A 37 -2.60 2.72 -18.50
N PRO A 38 -1.84 3.39 -19.38
CA PRO A 38 -0.86 4.41 -18.99
C PRO A 38 -1.51 5.68 -18.40
N TRP A 39 -2.84 5.79 -18.49
CA TRP A 39 -3.66 6.86 -17.91
C TRP A 39 -4.64 6.32 -16.88
N GLY A 40 -4.44 5.08 -16.41
CA GLY A 40 -5.21 4.50 -15.33
C GLY A 40 -5.18 5.47 -14.15
N ARG A 41 -6.37 5.81 -13.64
CA ARG A 41 -6.51 6.50 -12.38
C ARG A 41 -5.60 5.80 -11.39
N THR A 42 -4.62 6.49 -10.86
CA THR A 42 -3.76 5.98 -9.82
C THR A 42 -4.67 5.56 -8.68
N SER A 43 -4.86 4.27 -8.49
CA SER A 43 -5.27 3.75 -7.18
C SER A 43 -4.38 4.47 -6.16
N GLY A 44 -4.90 4.98 -5.08
CA GLY A 44 -4.32 5.90 -4.11
C GLY A 44 -2.89 5.67 -3.62
N TYR A 45 -2.04 5.16 -4.47
CA TYR A 45 -0.60 5.02 -4.27
C TYR A 45 0.07 6.36 -4.53
N SER A 46 0.38 7.10 -3.49
CA SER A 46 1.41 8.11 -3.58
C SER A 46 2.74 7.38 -3.78
N GLN A 47 3.40 7.68 -4.89
CA GLN A 47 4.82 7.33 -5.06
C GLN A 47 5.72 8.38 -4.41
N GLY A 48 5.20 9.15 -3.46
CA GLY A 48 5.96 10.12 -2.70
C GLY A 48 7.02 9.42 -1.87
N VAL A 49 8.23 9.94 -1.91
CA VAL A 49 9.32 9.57 -1.02
C VAL A 49 9.60 10.76 -0.14
N GLU A 50 9.35 10.61 1.15
CA GLU A 50 9.68 11.62 2.14
C GLU A 50 11.09 11.35 2.65
N HIS A 51 11.98 12.30 2.47
CA HIS A 51 13.37 12.20 2.87
C HIS A 51 13.95 13.58 3.24
N GLY A 52 15.10 13.59 3.90
CA GLY A 52 15.80 14.81 4.26
C GLY A 52 15.95 14.98 5.77
N PRO A 53 16.48 16.13 6.20
CA PRO A 53 16.77 16.38 7.61
C PRO A 53 15.52 16.52 8.49
N GLU A 54 14.39 16.88 7.90
CA GLU A 54 13.10 16.98 8.55
C GLU A 54 12.01 16.49 7.59
N ILE A 55 11.20 15.56 8.07
CA ILE A 55 10.07 14.97 7.34
C ILE A 55 8.77 15.43 8.00
N SER A 56 7.76 15.75 7.19
CA SER A 56 6.43 16.12 7.67
C SER A 56 5.39 15.14 7.14
N LEU A 57 4.64 14.52 8.06
CA LEU A 57 3.54 13.62 7.76
C LEU A 57 2.24 14.20 8.29
N VAL A 58 1.23 14.30 7.44
CA VAL A 58 -0.11 14.78 7.78
C VAL A 58 -1.09 13.63 7.66
N ILE A 59 -1.73 13.29 8.77
CA ILE A 59 -2.67 12.17 8.88
C ILE A 59 -4.09 12.73 8.83
N ARG A 60 -4.93 12.23 7.92
CA ARG A 60 -6.33 12.63 7.79
C ARG A 60 -7.15 11.59 7.03
N ARG A 61 -8.47 11.71 7.02
CA ARG A 61 -9.33 10.87 6.16
C ARG A 61 -9.58 11.57 4.83
N GLU A 62 -9.41 10.83 3.74
CA GLU A 62 -9.64 11.33 2.38
C GLU A 62 -10.40 10.30 1.54
N ASP A 63 -11.16 10.80 0.56
CA ASP A 63 -11.85 9.93 -0.40
C ASP A 63 -10.85 9.42 -1.45
N ILE A 64 -10.56 8.14 -1.40
CA ILE A 64 -9.58 7.44 -2.26
C ILE A 64 -10.28 6.31 -3.01
N ASP A 65 -9.97 6.16 -4.29
CA ASP A 65 -10.38 4.99 -5.09
C ASP A 65 -9.48 3.81 -4.76
N ILE A 66 -10.06 2.77 -4.16
CA ILE A 66 -9.39 1.52 -3.85
C ILE A 66 -9.99 0.43 -4.73
N ALA A 67 -9.22 -0.03 -5.72
CA ALA A 67 -9.63 -1.07 -6.67
C ALA A 67 -10.96 -0.78 -7.40
N GLY A 68 -11.25 0.49 -7.71
CA GLY A 68 -12.46 0.91 -8.42
C GLY A 68 -13.65 1.22 -7.53
N GLN A 69 -13.48 1.17 -6.22
CA GLN A 69 -14.49 1.56 -5.23
C GLN A 69 -13.97 2.70 -4.35
N PHE A 70 -14.76 3.75 -4.20
CA PHE A 70 -14.41 4.84 -3.29
C PHE A 70 -14.57 4.41 -1.83
N ALA A 71 -13.53 4.70 -1.06
CA ALA A 71 -13.50 4.52 0.38
C ALA A 71 -12.92 5.75 1.05
N ARG A 72 -13.02 5.84 2.36
CA ARG A 72 -12.48 6.96 3.13
C ARG A 72 -11.44 6.48 4.15
N PRO A 73 -10.31 5.92 3.66
CA PRO A 73 -9.23 5.47 4.52
C PRO A 73 -8.60 6.62 5.31
N ILE A 74 -7.77 6.24 6.27
CA ILE A 74 -6.79 7.15 6.83
C ILE A 74 -5.66 7.29 5.82
N SER A 75 -5.43 8.49 5.34
CA SER A 75 -4.35 8.85 4.44
C SER A 75 -3.20 9.51 5.19
N ILE A 76 -1.99 9.36 4.66
CA ILE A 76 -0.81 10.07 5.11
C ILE A 76 -0.24 10.82 3.91
N ASN A 77 -0.15 12.15 4.00
CA ASN A 77 0.22 13.03 2.89
C ASN A 77 -0.60 12.78 1.61
N GLY A 78 -1.89 12.46 1.76
CA GLY A 78 -2.81 12.30 0.63
C GLY A 78 -2.85 10.92 0.00
N SER A 79 -2.21 9.92 0.59
CA SER A 79 -2.23 8.54 0.10
C SER A 79 -2.50 7.50 1.20
N SER A 80 -3.04 6.36 0.79
CA SER A 80 -3.20 5.16 1.62
C SER A 80 -2.92 3.92 0.75
N PRO A 81 -1.89 3.13 1.08
CA PRO A 81 -0.88 3.37 2.11
C PRO A 81 -0.15 4.71 1.97
N GLY A 82 0.44 5.18 3.08
CA GLY A 82 1.20 6.42 3.13
C GLY A 82 2.50 6.39 2.31
N PRO A 83 3.18 7.53 2.17
CA PRO A 83 4.42 7.64 1.40
C PRO A 83 5.54 6.80 1.99
N MET A 84 6.51 6.44 1.17
CA MET A 84 7.75 5.84 1.64
C MET A 84 8.56 6.88 2.43
N VAL A 85 8.89 6.57 3.68
CA VAL A 85 9.86 7.32 4.47
C VAL A 85 11.24 6.73 4.21
N ARG A 86 12.22 7.57 3.85
CA ARG A 86 13.59 7.13 3.59
C ARG A 86 14.56 7.86 4.51
N LEU A 87 15.25 7.11 5.37
CA LEU A 87 16.20 7.58 6.35
C LEU A 87 17.61 7.10 5.98
N LYS A 88 18.61 7.59 6.72
CA LYS A 88 20.01 7.19 6.57
C LYS A 88 20.58 6.76 7.92
N GLU A 89 21.17 5.57 7.97
CA GLU A 89 21.91 5.12 9.14
C GLU A 89 23.03 6.10 9.54
N GLY A 90 23.18 6.32 10.84
CA GLY A 90 24.16 7.26 11.40
C GLY A 90 23.71 8.73 11.42
N GLN A 91 22.48 9.02 10.98
CA GLN A 91 21.88 10.36 11.08
C GLN A 91 20.76 10.37 12.10
N ASP A 92 20.37 11.56 12.55
CA ASP A 92 19.19 11.74 13.38
C ASP A 92 17.94 11.88 12.50
N ALA A 93 16.89 11.17 12.83
CA ALA A 93 15.58 11.37 12.23
C ALA A 93 14.83 12.48 12.98
N VAL A 94 14.20 13.39 12.23
CA VAL A 94 13.27 14.40 12.74
C VAL A 94 12.01 14.33 11.92
N ILE A 95 10.95 13.76 12.50
CA ILE A 95 9.69 13.52 11.78
C ILE A 95 8.55 14.19 12.53
N LYS A 96 7.94 15.19 11.91
CA LYS A 96 6.76 15.89 12.41
C LYS A 96 5.51 15.22 11.91
N VAL A 97 4.66 14.79 12.83
CA VAL A 97 3.40 14.13 12.51
C VAL A 97 2.25 15.00 12.99
N THR A 98 1.43 15.48 12.07
CA THR A 98 0.24 16.29 12.36
C THR A 98 -1.00 15.41 12.25
N ASN A 99 -1.77 15.33 13.33
CA ASN A 99 -3.03 14.61 13.38
C ASN A 99 -4.20 15.53 13.00
N LEU A 100 -4.80 15.32 11.84
CA LEU A 100 -6.04 15.98 11.40
C LEU A 100 -7.27 15.05 11.46
N LEU A 101 -7.17 13.91 12.17
CA LEU A 101 -8.32 13.08 12.50
C LEU A 101 -9.11 13.73 13.66
N ASP A 102 -10.32 13.26 13.88
CA ASP A 102 -11.17 13.60 15.03
C ASP A 102 -10.95 12.69 16.25
N GLU A 103 -9.98 11.79 16.15
CA GLU A 103 -9.58 10.84 17.19
C GLU A 103 -8.05 10.86 17.41
N PRO A 104 -7.54 10.42 18.56
CA PRO A 104 -6.10 10.28 18.77
C PRO A 104 -5.48 9.27 17.81
N THR A 105 -4.24 9.53 17.41
CA THR A 105 -3.46 8.65 16.53
C THR A 105 -2.03 8.45 17.02
N SER A 106 -1.27 7.65 16.33
CA SER A 106 0.14 7.38 16.60
C SER A 106 0.84 6.90 15.34
N ILE A 107 2.17 6.99 15.29
CA ILE A 107 2.98 6.23 14.33
C ILE A 107 4.00 5.41 15.11
N HIS A 108 3.91 4.09 14.97
CA HIS A 108 4.93 3.15 15.41
C HIS A 108 5.90 2.87 14.27
N TRP A 109 7.19 2.92 14.58
CA TRP A 109 8.29 2.64 13.65
C TRP A 109 8.69 1.17 13.80
N HIS A 110 8.03 0.31 13.05
CA HIS A 110 8.12 -1.13 13.26
C HIS A 110 9.50 -1.69 12.96
N GLY A 111 10.09 -2.38 13.95
CA GLY A 111 11.38 -3.06 13.82
C GLY A 111 12.61 -2.18 14.03
N ILE A 112 12.44 -0.93 14.45
CA ILE A 112 13.54 0.00 14.71
C ILE A 112 13.88 0.04 16.20
N ILE A 113 15.17 0.10 16.51
CA ILE A 113 15.68 0.32 17.86
C ILE A 113 15.74 1.83 18.09
N LEU A 114 14.92 2.33 19.01
CA LEU A 114 14.79 3.75 19.33
C LEU A 114 14.36 3.96 20.78
N PRO A 115 14.44 5.21 21.31
CA PRO A 115 13.97 5.52 22.66
C PRO A 115 12.47 5.19 22.83
N PRO A 116 12.05 4.61 23.96
CA PRO A 116 10.67 4.17 24.17
C PRO A 116 9.61 5.27 23.99
N GLU A 117 9.93 6.51 24.31
CA GLU A 117 9.06 7.69 24.11
C GLU A 117 8.87 8.05 22.62
N MET A 118 9.72 7.52 21.74
CA MET A 118 9.67 7.70 20.29
C MET A 118 9.16 6.46 19.57
N ASP A 119 8.82 5.39 20.29
CA ASP A 119 8.31 4.14 19.71
C ASP A 119 6.91 4.28 19.10
N GLY A 120 6.17 5.29 19.53
CA GLY A 120 4.86 5.61 18.98
C GLY A 120 3.75 4.65 19.38
N VAL A 121 3.95 3.82 20.41
CA VAL A 121 2.93 2.95 20.99
C VAL A 121 2.26 3.66 22.17
N PRO A 122 0.98 4.07 22.07
CA PRO A 122 0.30 4.77 23.15
C PRO A 122 0.18 3.91 24.40
N GLY A 123 0.43 4.54 25.58
CA GLY A 123 0.30 3.85 26.85
C GLY A 123 1.24 4.42 27.90
N ILE A 124 2.40 3.80 28.11
CA ILE A 124 3.30 4.14 29.23
C ILE A 124 4.21 5.33 28.90
N SER A 125 4.93 5.28 27.80
CA SER A 125 5.98 6.26 27.43
C SER A 125 5.53 7.32 26.42
N PHE A 126 4.36 7.13 25.81
CA PHE A 126 3.81 7.98 24.77
C PHE A 126 2.29 8.09 24.93
N ALA A 127 1.75 9.31 24.94
CA ALA A 127 0.33 9.54 25.13
C ALA A 127 -0.53 9.41 23.87
N GLY A 128 0.09 9.27 22.70
CA GLY A 128 -0.56 9.43 21.39
C GLY A 128 -0.54 10.89 20.94
N ILE A 129 -1.04 11.16 19.75
CA ILE A 129 -1.15 12.47 19.14
C ILE A 129 -2.63 12.86 19.12
N ALA A 130 -3.01 13.88 19.89
CA ALA A 130 -4.40 14.31 19.98
C ALA A 130 -4.90 14.95 18.66
N PRO A 131 -6.22 15.03 18.43
CA PRO A 131 -6.78 15.76 17.30
C PRO A 131 -6.24 17.18 17.20
N GLY A 132 -5.74 17.59 16.02
CA GLY A 132 -5.16 18.91 15.76
C GLY A 132 -3.73 19.10 16.27
N GLU A 133 -3.16 18.11 16.95
CA GLU A 133 -1.80 18.17 17.50
C GLU A 133 -0.75 17.82 16.45
N THR A 134 0.46 18.37 16.63
CA THR A 134 1.68 17.92 15.92
C THR A 134 2.69 17.41 16.91
N PHE A 135 3.05 16.14 16.80
CA PHE A 135 4.12 15.51 17.57
C PHE A 135 5.40 15.41 16.72
N THR A 136 6.54 15.62 17.35
CA THR A 136 7.85 15.51 16.68
C THR A 136 8.63 14.32 17.20
N TYR A 137 8.74 13.29 16.40
CA TYR A 137 9.64 12.16 16.66
C TYR A 137 11.09 12.60 16.40
N ARG A 138 11.98 12.33 17.35
CA ARG A 138 13.43 12.59 17.24
C ARG A 138 14.19 11.40 17.77
N PHE A 139 14.93 10.72 16.92
CA PHE A 139 15.72 9.57 17.33
C PHE A 139 16.94 9.37 16.45
N PRO A 140 18.04 8.82 17.00
CA PRO A 140 19.19 8.42 16.20
C PRO A 140 18.84 7.19 15.37
N VAL A 141 19.21 7.16 14.11
CA VAL A 141 19.04 6.01 13.22
C VAL A 141 20.28 5.14 13.31
N THR A 142 20.20 4.03 14.05
CA THR A 142 21.35 3.18 14.40
C THR A 142 21.42 1.88 13.63
N GLN A 143 20.53 1.66 12.65
CA GLN A 143 20.43 0.44 11.87
C GLN A 143 19.99 0.77 10.43
N SER A 144 20.26 -0.15 9.50
CA SER A 144 19.80 -0.07 8.11
C SER A 144 18.89 -1.23 7.78
N GLY A 145 18.09 -1.11 6.72
CA GLY A 145 17.23 -2.17 6.23
C GLY A 145 15.88 -1.69 5.69
N THR A 146 14.99 -2.66 5.51
CA THR A 146 13.63 -2.46 5.00
C THR A 146 12.63 -2.71 6.12
N TYR A 147 11.86 -1.69 6.44
CA TYR A 147 10.91 -1.64 7.53
C TYR A 147 9.58 -1.06 7.05
N TRP A 148 8.66 -0.81 7.98
CA TRP A 148 7.42 -0.11 7.74
C TRP A 148 7.02 0.70 8.97
N TYR A 149 6.05 1.58 8.80
CA TYR A 149 5.45 2.31 9.90
C TYR A 149 3.93 2.18 9.84
N HIS A 150 3.28 2.21 10.99
CA HIS A 150 1.83 2.08 11.09
C HIS A 150 1.28 2.64 12.39
N SER A 151 -0.03 2.80 12.48
CA SER A 151 -0.68 3.20 13.72
C SER A 151 -0.72 2.06 14.74
N HIS A 152 -0.53 2.42 16.00
CA HIS A 152 -0.83 1.56 17.16
C HIS A 152 -2.06 2.05 17.93
N SER A 153 -2.90 2.90 17.33
CA SER A 153 -4.12 3.45 17.91
C SER A 153 -5.35 2.76 17.35
N GLY A 154 -6.08 2.04 18.18
CA GLY A 154 -7.31 1.36 17.81
C GLY A 154 -7.13 0.35 16.67
N LEU A 155 -7.95 0.49 15.61
CA LEU A 155 -7.87 -0.32 14.39
C LEU A 155 -7.45 0.51 13.17
N GLN A 156 -6.76 1.63 13.38
CA GLN A 156 -6.38 2.57 12.33
C GLN A 156 -5.46 1.96 11.27
N GLU A 157 -4.63 0.98 11.63
CA GLU A 157 -3.83 0.21 10.67
C GLU A 157 -4.72 -0.45 9.61
N GLN A 158 -5.82 -1.07 10.04
CA GLN A 158 -6.81 -1.71 9.14
C GLN A 158 -7.59 -0.70 8.28
N GLU A 159 -7.52 0.56 8.65
CA GLU A 159 -8.12 1.67 7.91
C GLU A 159 -7.12 2.38 6.97
N GLY A 160 -5.94 1.77 6.76
CA GLY A 160 -4.94 2.24 5.80
C GLY A 160 -3.80 3.08 6.38
N HIS A 161 -3.73 3.23 7.71
CA HIS A 161 -2.67 3.99 8.37
C HIS A 161 -1.38 3.17 8.48
N ALA A 162 -0.69 2.99 7.35
CA ALA A 162 0.60 2.32 7.23
C ALA A 162 1.39 2.87 6.04
N GLY A 163 2.71 2.70 6.04
CA GLY A 163 3.58 3.06 4.94
C GLY A 163 4.95 2.39 5.03
N PRO A 164 5.69 2.28 3.93
CA PRO A 164 7.02 1.67 3.92
C PRO A 164 8.08 2.60 4.49
N LEU A 165 9.08 2.01 5.14
CA LEU A 165 10.22 2.73 5.72
C LEU A 165 11.51 2.04 5.29
N ILE A 166 12.39 2.80 4.63
CA ILE A 166 13.70 2.33 4.20
C ILE A 166 14.77 3.11 4.97
N ILE A 167 15.75 2.39 5.44
CA ILE A 167 16.93 3.00 6.05
C ILE A 167 18.16 2.58 5.25
N ASP A 168 18.73 3.54 4.53
CA ASP A 168 19.96 3.33 3.77
C ASP A 168 21.13 3.09 4.71
N SER A 169 21.98 2.10 4.37
CA SER A 169 23.18 1.79 5.14
C SER A 169 24.19 2.95 5.13
N ALA A 170 24.86 3.17 6.25
CA ALA A 170 25.97 4.12 6.35
C ALA A 170 27.16 3.73 5.45
N THR A 171 27.31 2.43 5.22
CA THR A 171 28.37 1.88 4.35
C THR A 171 27.78 1.44 3.00
N PRO A 172 28.56 1.49 1.91
CA PRO A 172 28.11 0.97 0.63
C PRO A 172 27.71 -0.51 0.73
N GLU A 173 26.67 -0.89 0.02
CA GLU A 173 26.25 -2.29 -0.11
C GLU A 173 27.36 -3.15 -0.76
N ALA A 174 27.41 -4.43 -0.39
CA ALA A 174 28.37 -5.38 -0.93
C ALA A 174 28.09 -5.78 -2.40
N PHE A 175 26.97 -5.36 -2.94
CA PHE A 175 26.51 -5.64 -4.30
C PHE A 175 25.99 -4.36 -4.95
N THR A 176 25.88 -4.37 -6.26
CA THR A 176 25.30 -3.29 -7.06
C THR A 176 24.04 -3.77 -7.73
N TYR A 177 23.09 -2.85 -7.94
CA TYR A 177 21.84 -3.11 -8.64
C TYR A 177 21.48 -1.93 -9.55
N ASP A 178 20.77 -2.19 -10.61
CA ASP A 178 20.36 -1.17 -11.58
C ASP A 178 19.02 -0.52 -11.20
N ARG A 179 18.19 -1.20 -10.40
CA ARG A 179 16.86 -0.75 -10.02
C ARG A 179 16.49 -1.24 -8.63
N GLU A 180 15.69 -0.45 -7.93
CA GLU A 180 15.10 -0.77 -6.64
C GLU A 180 13.57 -0.68 -6.75
N HIS A 181 12.87 -1.63 -6.13
CA HIS A 181 11.43 -1.60 -5.98
C HIS A 181 11.08 -1.96 -4.54
N VAL A 182 10.30 -1.11 -3.90
CA VAL A 182 9.78 -1.35 -2.55
C VAL A 182 8.33 -1.78 -2.67
N LEU A 183 8.01 -2.96 -2.12
CA LEU A 183 6.66 -3.52 -2.11
C LEU A 183 6.18 -3.58 -0.66
N LEU A 184 5.08 -2.88 -0.38
CA LEU A 184 4.35 -2.97 0.88
C LEU A 184 3.08 -3.79 0.63
N LEU A 185 2.92 -4.91 1.35
CA LEU A 185 1.70 -5.71 1.33
C LEU A 185 0.79 -5.23 2.46
N THR A 186 -0.44 -4.88 2.12
CA THR A 186 -1.46 -4.44 3.09
C THR A 186 -2.78 -5.12 2.81
N ASP A 187 -3.53 -5.40 3.85
CA ASP A 187 -4.92 -5.83 3.74
C ASP A 187 -5.85 -4.62 3.66
N TRP A 188 -6.98 -4.80 3.00
CA TRP A 188 -8.04 -3.82 2.93
C TRP A 188 -9.42 -4.46 3.07
N THR A 189 -10.30 -3.80 3.80
CA THR A 189 -11.72 -4.16 3.86
C THR A 189 -12.59 -2.91 3.69
N PHE A 190 -13.72 -3.06 3.00
CA PHE A 190 -14.75 -2.01 2.92
C PHE A 190 -15.77 -2.10 4.08
N GLU A 191 -15.68 -3.16 4.90
CA GLU A 191 -16.46 -3.28 6.12
C GLU A 191 -15.86 -2.42 7.24
N ASP A 192 -16.69 -2.02 8.20
CA ASP A 192 -16.21 -1.38 9.43
C ASP A 192 -15.25 -2.32 10.19
N PRO A 193 -14.00 -1.92 10.45
CA PRO A 193 -13.00 -2.76 11.10
C PRO A 193 -13.43 -3.28 12.47
N LYS A 194 -14.24 -2.52 13.22
CA LYS A 194 -14.78 -2.96 14.51
C LYS A 194 -15.77 -4.11 14.34
N SER A 195 -16.52 -4.11 13.24
CA SER A 195 -17.43 -5.22 12.90
C SER A 195 -16.65 -6.46 12.49
N VAL A 196 -15.64 -6.30 11.63
CA VAL A 196 -14.71 -7.39 11.27
C VAL A 196 -14.09 -8.01 12.51
N PHE A 197 -13.56 -7.18 13.40
CA PHE A 197 -12.95 -7.65 14.66
C PHE A 197 -13.92 -8.41 15.56
N ARG A 198 -15.17 -7.93 15.70
CA ARG A 198 -16.20 -8.65 16.45
C ARG A 198 -16.51 -10.02 15.85
N ASN A 199 -16.63 -10.10 14.53
CA ASN A 199 -16.92 -11.33 13.82
C ASN A 199 -15.78 -12.36 14.02
N LEU A 200 -14.54 -11.95 13.86
CA LEU A 200 -13.36 -12.79 14.09
C LEU A 200 -13.24 -13.26 15.54
N LYS A 201 -13.64 -12.44 16.52
CA LYS A 201 -13.71 -12.87 17.93
C LYS A 201 -14.83 -13.88 18.21
N THR A 202 -15.88 -13.87 17.40
CA THR A 202 -16.97 -14.82 17.52
C THR A 202 -16.61 -16.17 16.91
N MET A 203 -15.91 -16.16 15.77
CA MET A 203 -15.46 -17.35 15.05
C MET A 203 -14.21 -17.00 14.23
N GLU A 204 -13.07 -17.64 14.51
CA GLU A 204 -11.79 -17.37 13.86
C GLU A 204 -11.81 -17.53 12.34
N GLY A 205 -12.61 -18.47 11.82
CA GLY A 205 -12.79 -18.72 10.39
C GLY A 205 -13.94 -17.92 9.75
N TYR A 206 -14.50 -16.88 10.38
CA TYR A 206 -15.71 -16.19 9.94
C TYR A 206 -15.64 -15.71 8.47
N TYR A 207 -14.48 -15.26 8.02
CA TYR A 207 -14.25 -14.78 6.64
C TYR A 207 -13.57 -15.81 5.74
N ASN A 208 -13.36 -17.05 6.21
CA ASN A 208 -12.80 -18.12 5.41
C ASN A 208 -13.89 -18.80 4.54
N TYR A 209 -14.32 -18.12 3.48
CA TYR A 209 -15.33 -18.63 2.56
C TYR A 209 -14.87 -19.81 1.69
N GLN A 210 -13.60 -20.19 1.74
CA GLN A 210 -13.03 -21.32 1.01
C GLN A 210 -12.72 -22.52 1.92
N GLU A 211 -13.13 -22.48 3.17
CA GLU A 211 -12.97 -23.61 4.08
C GLU A 211 -13.79 -24.81 3.59
N ARG A 212 -13.10 -25.92 3.46
CA ARG A 212 -13.76 -27.19 3.05
C ARG A 212 -14.74 -27.63 4.13
N THR A 213 -15.98 -27.73 3.75
CA THR A 213 -17.05 -28.23 4.61
C THR A 213 -17.16 -29.76 4.52
N VAL A 214 -17.87 -30.36 5.48
CA VAL A 214 -18.22 -31.80 5.41
C VAL A 214 -19.03 -32.12 4.15
N ALA A 215 -19.87 -31.18 3.68
CA ALA A 215 -20.59 -31.34 2.43
C ALA A 215 -19.68 -31.41 1.20
N ASP A 216 -18.61 -30.59 1.16
CA ASP A 216 -17.62 -30.60 0.09
C ASP A 216 -16.84 -31.92 0.09
N PHE A 217 -16.49 -32.43 1.26
CA PHE A 217 -15.86 -33.76 1.38
C PHE A 217 -16.74 -34.86 0.76
N PHE A 218 -18.02 -34.92 1.11
CA PHE A 218 -18.94 -35.91 0.53
C PHE A 218 -19.19 -35.67 -0.97
N ALA A 219 -19.19 -34.43 -1.43
CA ALA A 219 -19.29 -34.12 -2.85
C ALA A 219 -18.06 -34.63 -3.63
N ASP A 220 -16.86 -34.48 -3.08
CA ASP A 220 -15.62 -34.98 -3.69
C ASP A 220 -15.55 -36.50 -3.70
N VAL A 221 -15.94 -37.16 -2.61
CA VAL A 221 -16.05 -38.62 -2.56
C VAL A 221 -17.01 -39.17 -3.63
N ARG A 222 -18.11 -38.45 -3.92
CA ARG A 222 -19.04 -38.84 -5.00
C ARG A 222 -18.49 -38.59 -6.40
N ARG A 223 -17.55 -37.67 -6.58
CA ARG A 223 -16.99 -37.31 -7.90
C ARG A 223 -15.74 -38.08 -8.27
N GLY A 224 -14.99 -38.55 -7.30
CA GLY A 224 -13.64 -39.06 -7.54
C GLY A 224 -13.26 -40.31 -6.75
N GLY A 225 -14.23 -41.00 -6.17
CA GLY A 225 -14.03 -42.32 -5.53
C GLY A 225 -13.76 -43.40 -6.52
#